data_01437c75ea891555091916ab21769647
#
_entry.id   01437c75ea891555091916ab21769647
#
_cell.length_a   1.000
_cell.length_b   1.000
_cell.length_c   1.000
_cell.angle_alpha   90.00
_cell.angle_beta   90.00
_cell.angle_gamma   90.00
#
_symmetry.space_group_name_H-M   'P 1'
#
loop_
_entity.id
_entity.type
_entity.pdbx_description
1 polymer ?
#
loop_
_entity_poly.entity_id
_entity_poly.type
_entity_poly.pdbx_seq_one_letter_code
_entity_poly.pdbx_strand_id
1 'polypeptide(L)'
;LGILKQKKANLIKVTNLVKDEYKRIENELPKNIEIYQSYDTSLFVSEALNEVIFTLFFAISLVTIIILIFLKNIRSTFIPLLTVPISILSTFIFLNIFGFSLNLITLLALVLCTGLVIDDSIVMLENIHKKIEMGQSRLSACVEGSREVFFAIVSTSVVLISIFIPIIFLEGDTAKLFEELAVTIIGAIFFSTIISLTLTPMLCSRILNTKKRISKSARIENTYIKILKYLINKRLFFYFAIIIVITSSLMLYQKISNFYQRH
;
A
#
# COMPACT_ATOMS: atom_id res chain seq x y z
N LEU A 1 27.43 10.87 29.58
CA LEU A 1 26.88 9.51 29.58
C LEU A 1 26.12 9.29 28.28
N GLY A 2 26.44 8.21 27.55
CA GLY A 2 25.68 7.79 26.36
C GLY A 2 24.91 6.51 26.67
N ILE A 3 23.60 6.49 26.38
CA ILE A 3 22.76 5.32 26.56
C ILE A 3 22.45 4.74 25.20
N LEU A 4 22.84 3.48 24.97
CA LEU A 4 22.61 2.75 23.74
C LEU A 4 21.56 1.66 23.96
N LYS A 5 20.55 1.62 23.08
CA LYS A 5 19.56 0.55 23.14
C LYS A 5 20.14 -0.78 22.64
N GLN A 6 19.69 -1.89 23.19
CA GLN A 6 19.96 -3.22 22.63
C GLN A 6 19.28 -3.41 21.26
N LYS A 7 19.86 -4.25 20.37
CA LYS A 7 19.38 -4.46 18.99
C LYS A 7 17.87 -4.76 18.87
N LYS A 8 17.30 -5.52 19.82
CA LYS A 8 15.88 -5.93 19.81
C LYS A 8 14.96 -5.05 20.67
N ALA A 9 15.49 -4.03 21.36
CA ALA A 9 14.69 -3.18 22.23
C ALA A 9 13.94 -2.10 21.44
N ASN A 10 12.71 -1.79 21.88
CA ASN A 10 11.92 -0.71 21.33
C ASN A 10 12.52 0.64 21.77
N LEU A 11 12.95 1.45 20.79
CA LEU A 11 13.62 2.72 21.03
C LEU A 11 12.78 3.68 21.89
N ILE A 12 11.52 3.86 21.53
CA ILE A 12 10.62 4.78 22.22
C ILE A 12 10.39 4.36 23.66
N LYS A 13 10.17 3.06 23.90
CA LYS A 13 9.97 2.53 25.25
C LYS A 13 11.22 2.74 26.11
N VAL A 14 12.41 2.42 25.57
CA VAL A 14 13.68 2.62 26.28
C VAL A 14 13.90 4.10 26.57
N THR A 15 13.68 4.98 25.62
CA THR A 15 13.86 6.43 25.82
C THR A 15 12.90 6.98 26.86
N ASN A 16 11.65 6.54 26.90
CA ASN A 16 10.70 6.98 27.91
C ASN A 16 11.16 6.56 29.32
N LEU A 17 11.63 5.31 29.47
CA LEU A 17 12.20 4.84 30.74
C LEU A 17 13.44 5.66 31.16
N VAL A 18 14.30 6.01 30.20
CA VAL A 18 15.46 6.86 30.44
C VAL A 18 15.05 8.28 30.85
N LYS A 19 14.03 8.84 30.21
CA LYS A 19 13.50 10.17 30.58
C LYS A 19 12.89 10.21 31.97
N ASP A 20 12.22 9.14 32.38
CA ASP A 20 11.67 9.03 33.72
C ASP A 20 12.79 8.92 34.77
N GLU A 21 13.82 8.13 34.51
CA GLU A 21 14.98 8.02 35.39
C GLU A 21 15.83 9.30 35.40
N TYR A 22 15.96 9.97 34.28
CA TYR A 22 16.59 11.30 34.16
C TYR A 22 15.95 12.32 35.12
N LYS A 23 14.60 12.42 35.11
CA LYS A 23 13.88 13.32 36.02
C LYS A 23 14.09 12.95 37.50
N ARG A 24 14.22 11.68 37.82
CA ARG A 24 14.50 11.22 39.17
C ARG A 24 15.90 11.65 39.62
N ILE A 25 16.89 11.43 38.77
CA ILE A 25 18.29 11.82 39.06
C ILE A 25 18.39 13.37 39.17
N GLU A 26 17.73 14.12 38.29
CA GLU A 26 17.72 15.60 38.33
C GLU A 26 17.23 16.13 39.70
N ASN A 27 16.21 15.49 40.27
CA ASN A 27 15.69 15.87 41.60
C ASN A 27 16.61 15.50 42.77
N GLU A 28 17.50 14.50 42.58
CA GLU A 28 18.44 14.04 43.62
C GLU A 28 19.80 14.78 43.59
N LEU A 29 20.04 15.58 42.54
CA LEU A 29 21.29 16.30 42.32
C LEU A 29 21.42 17.53 43.20
N PRO A 30 22.63 17.91 43.65
CA PRO A 30 22.92 19.19 44.28
C PRO A 30 22.58 20.35 43.32
N LYS A 31 22.09 21.48 43.88
CA LYS A 31 21.63 22.65 43.11
C LYS A 31 22.68 23.31 42.18
N ASN A 32 23.92 22.97 42.31
CA ASN A 32 25.04 23.46 41.51
C ASN A 32 25.43 22.52 40.35
N ILE A 33 24.68 21.44 40.12
CA ILE A 33 24.90 20.53 39.02
C ILE A 33 23.61 20.52 38.12
N GLU A 34 23.78 20.84 36.87
CA GLU A 34 22.72 20.80 35.89
C GLU A 34 23.02 19.69 34.87
N ILE A 35 22.00 18.91 34.51
CA ILE A 35 22.12 17.89 33.48
C ILE A 35 21.44 18.41 32.20
N TYR A 36 22.13 18.30 31.09
CA TYR A 36 21.59 18.66 29.78
C TYR A 36 21.46 17.42 28.89
N GLN A 37 20.30 17.27 28.26
CA GLN A 37 20.11 16.28 27.21
C GLN A 37 20.75 16.79 25.92
N SER A 38 21.87 16.16 25.51
CA SER A 38 22.62 16.58 24.33
C SER A 38 22.01 16.09 23.02
N TYR A 39 21.47 14.87 22.98
CA TYR A 39 20.96 14.26 21.78
C TYR A 39 19.87 13.22 22.09
N ASP A 40 18.78 13.21 21.31
CA ASP A 40 17.68 12.26 21.45
C ASP A 40 17.20 11.80 20.06
N THR A 41 17.65 10.62 19.66
CA THR A 41 17.21 9.97 18.40
C THR A 41 15.74 9.57 18.41
N SER A 42 15.11 9.45 19.59
CA SER A 42 13.72 9.01 19.66
C SER A 42 12.73 10.05 19.18
N LEU A 43 13.07 11.33 19.27
CA LEU A 43 12.22 12.42 18.78
C LEU A 43 12.00 12.25 17.27
N PHE A 44 13.11 12.12 16.51
CA PHE A 44 13.04 11.91 15.07
C PHE A 44 12.23 10.65 14.70
N VAL A 45 12.46 9.53 15.40
CA VAL A 45 11.74 8.28 15.14
C VAL A 45 10.27 8.40 15.51
N SER A 46 9.93 9.08 16.61
CA SER A 46 8.55 9.30 17.02
C SER A 46 7.78 10.19 16.04
N GLU A 47 8.39 11.27 15.59
CA GLU A 47 7.82 12.16 14.59
C GLU A 47 7.60 11.41 13.26
N ALA A 48 8.60 10.67 12.80
CA ALA A 48 8.50 9.87 11.59
C ALA A 48 7.40 8.79 11.69
N LEU A 49 7.25 8.13 12.85
CA LEU A 49 6.17 7.17 13.10
C LEU A 49 4.79 7.84 13.02
N ASN A 50 4.63 9.00 13.65
CA ASN A 50 3.38 9.74 13.61
C ASN A 50 3.04 10.19 12.19
N GLU A 51 4.02 10.64 11.42
CA GLU A 51 3.84 11.05 10.02
C GLU A 51 3.44 9.86 9.14
N VAL A 52 4.04 8.69 9.34
CA VAL A 52 3.67 7.46 8.61
C VAL A 52 2.25 7.02 8.96
N ILE A 53 1.87 7.03 10.24
CA ILE A 53 0.50 6.71 10.68
C ILE A 53 -0.50 7.69 10.06
N PHE A 54 -0.20 8.99 10.10
CA PHE A 54 -1.03 10.02 9.47
C PHE A 54 -1.18 9.78 7.97
N THR A 55 -0.07 9.50 7.27
CA THR A 55 -0.05 9.21 5.83
C THR A 55 -0.88 7.95 5.50
N LEU A 56 -0.82 6.92 6.34
CA LEU A 56 -1.62 5.70 6.18
C LEU A 56 -3.13 6.02 6.26
N PHE A 57 -3.55 6.76 7.29
CA PHE A 57 -4.95 7.18 7.42
C PHE A 57 -5.38 8.10 6.27
N PHE A 58 -4.52 9.01 5.83
CA PHE A 58 -4.79 9.89 4.71
C PHE A 58 -4.95 9.08 3.40
N ALA A 59 -4.06 8.12 3.14
CA ALA A 59 -4.14 7.24 1.97
C ALA A 59 -5.45 6.42 1.97
N ILE A 60 -5.80 5.78 3.09
CA ILE A 60 -7.06 5.02 3.22
C ILE A 60 -8.27 5.94 2.99
N SER A 61 -8.25 7.15 3.55
CA SER A 61 -9.34 8.12 3.38
C SER A 61 -9.49 8.56 1.93
N LEU A 62 -8.38 8.89 1.27
CA LEU A 62 -8.35 9.31 -0.13
C LEU A 62 -8.91 8.20 -1.04
N VAL A 63 -8.44 6.96 -0.86
CA VAL A 63 -8.92 5.82 -1.63
C VAL A 63 -10.40 5.57 -1.36
N THR A 64 -10.85 5.67 -0.11
CA THR A 64 -12.26 5.54 0.26
C THR A 64 -13.14 6.56 -0.47
N ILE A 65 -12.69 7.81 -0.56
CA ILE A 65 -13.38 8.87 -1.29
C ILE A 65 -13.44 8.55 -2.78
N ILE A 66 -12.33 8.10 -3.37
CA ILE A 66 -12.26 7.72 -4.79
C ILE A 66 -13.24 6.58 -5.08
N ILE A 67 -13.21 5.51 -4.29
CA ILE A 67 -14.13 4.37 -4.43
C ILE A 67 -15.58 4.83 -4.30
N LEU A 68 -15.87 5.72 -3.34
CA LEU A 68 -17.21 6.27 -3.14
C LEU A 68 -17.70 7.05 -4.37
N ILE A 69 -16.82 7.84 -5.00
CA ILE A 69 -17.12 8.59 -6.21
C ILE A 69 -17.43 7.65 -7.38
N PHE A 70 -16.63 6.59 -7.55
CA PHE A 70 -16.80 5.63 -8.65
C PHE A 70 -18.00 4.71 -8.44
N LEU A 71 -18.11 4.05 -7.30
CA LEU A 71 -19.18 3.10 -7.01
C LEU A 71 -20.50 3.77 -6.61
N LYS A 72 -20.47 5.05 -6.17
CA LYS A 72 -21.64 5.82 -5.71
C LYS A 72 -22.52 5.07 -4.71
N ASN A 73 -21.92 4.17 -3.95
CA ASN A 73 -22.61 3.30 -3.00
C ASN A 73 -21.77 3.11 -1.74
N ILE A 74 -22.21 3.73 -0.64
CA ILE A 74 -21.54 3.65 0.67
C ILE A 74 -21.33 2.19 1.12
N ARG A 75 -22.33 1.32 0.89
CA ARG A 75 -22.24 -0.09 1.28
C ARG A 75 -21.12 -0.83 0.54
N SER A 76 -20.99 -0.58 -0.75
CA SER A 76 -19.88 -1.15 -1.55
C SER A 76 -18.52 -0.61 -1.13
N THR A 77 -18.45 0.67 -0.78
CA THR A 77 -17.22 1.32 -0.31
C THR A 77 -16.74 0.77 1.04
N PHE A 78 -17.67 0.33 1.88
CA PHE A 78 -17.35 -0.23 3.19
C PHE A 78 -16.57 -1.54 3.12
N ILE A 79 -16.68 -2.28 2.01
CA ILE A 79 -15.99 -3.57 1.84
C ILE A 79 -14.46 -3.37 1.74
N PRO A 80 -13.91 -2.57 0.81
CA PRO A 80 -12.47 -2.27 0.80
C PRO A 80 -11.99 -1.57 2.07
N LEU A 81 -12.82 -0.71 2.66
CA LEU A 81 -12.50 -0.01 3.91
C LEU A 81 -12.25 -0.97 5.07
N LEU A 82 -12.89 -2.14 5.09
CA LEU A 82 -12.65 -3.19 6.09
C LEU A 82 -11.50 -4.12 5.69
N THR A 83 -11.40 -4.52 4.42
CA THR A 83 -10.41 -5.50 3.98
C THR A 83 -8.98 -4.98 4.07
N VAL A 84 -8.76 -3.69 3.82
CA VAL A 84 -7.43 -3.06 3.86
C VAL A 84 -6.81 -3.06 5.25
N PRO A 85 -7.45 -2.55 6.30
CA PRO A 85 -6.90 -2.62 7.65
C PRO A 85 -6.63 -4.06 8.10
N ILE A 86 -7.53 -5.00 7.75
CA ILE A 86 -7.35 -6.42 8.11
C ILE A 86 -6.11 -7.00 7.40
N SER A 87 -5.88 -6.67 6.12
CA SER A 87 -4.68 -7.11 5.39
C SER A 87 -3.40 -6.54 6.02
N ILE A 88 -3.40 -5.25 6.36
CA ILE A 88 -2.26 -4.60 7.01
C ILE A 88 -1.99 -5.22 8.40
N LEU A 89 -3.03 -5.44 9.21
CA LEU A 89 -2.88 -6.09 10.51
C LEU A 89 -2.37 -7.53 10.39
N SER A 90 -2.82 -8.26 9.37
CA SER A 90 -2.33 -9.62 9.10
C SER A 90 -0.84 -9.63 8.71
N THR A 91 -0.34 -8.57 8.08
CA THR A 91 1.08 -8.43 7.75
C THR A 91 1.96 -8.43 9.01
N PHE A 92 1.47 -7.92 10.14
CA PHE A 92 2.23 -7.97 11.40
C PHE A 92 2.48 -9.39 11.90
N ILE A 93 1.58 -10.33 11.59
CA ILE A 93 1.79 -11.75 11.88
C ILE A 93 3.00 -12.26 11.09
N PHE A 94 3.09 -11.88 9.81
CA PHE A 94 4.19 -12.26 8.94
C PHE A 94 5.53 -11.68 9.43
N LEU A 95 5.55 -10.39 9.77
CA LEU A 95 6.73 -9.72 10.34
C LEU A 95 7.21 -10.42 11.61
N ASN A 96 6.29 -10.80 12.50
CA ASN A 96 6.62 -11.49 13.74
C ASN A 96 7.24 -12.88 13.50
N ILE A 97 6.75 -13.64 12.50
CA ILE A 97 7.30 -14.95 12.13
C ILE A 97 8.75 -14.83 11.65
N PHE A 98 9.06 -13.78 10.86
CA PHE A 98 10.41 -13.51 10.37
C PHE A 98 11.30 -12.78 11.40
N GLY A 99 10.78 -12.45 12.58
CA GLY A 99 11.53 -11.80 13.66
C GLY A 99 11.82 -10.31 13.40
N PHE A 100 11.10 -9.67 12.48
CA PHE A 100 11.20 -8.25 12.23
C PHE A 100 10.35 -7.43 13.22
N SER A 101 10.85 -6.27 13.59
CA SER A 101 10.15 -5.32 14.46
C SER A 101 9.46 -4.22 13.62
N LEU A 102 8.43 -3.62 14.21
CA LEU A 102 7.86 -2.40 13.67
C LEU A 102 8.89 -1.27 13.80
N ASN A 103 9.36 -0.78 12.68
CA ASN A 103 10.27 0.35 12.56
C ASN A 103 9.86 1.25 11.39
N LEU A 104 10.61 2.32 11.17
CA LEU A 104 10.32 3.28 10.09
C LEU A 104 10.23 2.62 8.71
N ILE A 105 11.10 1.65 8.43
CA ILE A 105 11.17 0.98 7.11
C ILE A 105 9.98 0.05 6.90
N THR A 106 9.63 -0.76 7.90
CA THR A 106 8.46 -1.64 7.83
C THR A 106 7.17 -0.84 7.73
N LEU A 107 7.07 0.30 8.41
CA LEU A 107 5.92 1.19 8.32
C LEU A 107 5.84 1.90 6.97
N LEU A 108 6.98 2.35 6.42
CA LEU A 108 7.05 2.90 5.06
C LEU A 108 6.61 1.86 4.02
N ALA A 109 7.07 0.61 4.17
CA ALA A 109 6.63 -0.51 3.33
C ALA A 109 5.11 -0.70 3.39
N LEU A 110 4.50 -0.64 4.58
CA LEU A 110 3.05 -0.75 4.75
C LEU A 110 2.29 0.39 4.05
N VAL A 111 2.80 1.62 4.12
CA VAL A 111 2.21 2.76 3.38
C VAL A 111 2.26 2.50 1.88
N LEU A 112 3.41 2.07 1.35
CA LEU A 112 3.55 1.74 -0.07
C LEU A 112 2.61 0.62 -0.49
N CYS A 113 2.47 -0.42 0.35
CA CYS A 113 1.58 -1.55 0.09
C CYS A 113 0.10 -1.20 0.15
N THR A 114 -0.30 -0.11 0.82
CA THR A 114 -1.71 0.24 0.96
C THR A 114 -2.42 0.32 -0.39
N GLY A 115 -1.77 0.92 -1.41
CA GLY A 115 -2.29 0.96 -2.77
C GLY A 115 -2.43 -0.42 -3.40
N LEU A 116 -1.40 -1.25 -3.32
CA LEU A 116 -1.39 -2.61 -3.89
C LEU A 116 -2.44 -3.53 -3.25
N VAL A 117 -2.60 -3.42 -1.92
CA VAL A 117 -3.58 -4.20 -1.14
C VAL A 117 -5.03 -3.85 -1.50
N ILE A 118 -5.28 -2.59 -1.83
CA ILE A 118 -6.63 -2.12 -2.16
C ILE A 118 -7.07 -2.62 -3.53
N ASP A 119 -6.16 -2.68 -4.51
CA ASP A 119 -6.47 -2.99 -5.91
C ASP A 119 -7.13 -4.37 -6.06
N ASP A 120 -6.63 -5.40 -5.39
CA ASP A 120 -7.21 -6.74 -5.42
C ASP A 120 -8.66 -6.75 -4.93
N SER A 121 -8.93 -6.04 -3.83
CA SER A 121 -10.28 -5.94 -3.26
C SER A 121 -11.24 -5.15 -4.15
N ILE A 122 -10.75 -4.12 -4.86
CA ILE A 122 -11.56 -3.33 -5.80
C ILE A 122 -11.94 -4.17 -7.01
N VAL A 123 -10.97 -4.88 -7.62
CA VAL A 123 -11.22 -5.74 -8.79
C VAL A 123 -12.24 -6.82 -8.47
N MET A 124 -12.11 -7.46 -7.31
CA MET A 124 -13.06 -8.46 -6.82
C MET A 124 -14.46 -7.87 -6.65
N LEU A 125 -14.56 -6.75 -5.93
CA LEU A 125 -15.82 -6.06 -5.66
C LEU A 125 -16.52 -5.61 -6.93
N GLU A 126 -15.78 -5.00 -7.87
CA GLU A 126 -16.33 -4.51 -9.13
C GLU A 126 -16.91 -5.62 -9.98
N ASN A 127 -16.18 -6.75 -10.10
CA ASN A 127 -16.67 -7.89 -10.89
C ASN A 127 -17.94 -8.52 -10.27
N ILE A 128 -17.96 -8.70 -8.95
CA ILE A 128 -19.16 -9.18 -8.25
C ILE A 128 -20.34 -8.19 -8.43
N HIS A 129 -20.09 -6.90 -8.28
CA HIS A 129 -21.10 -5.86 -8.46
C HIS A 129 -21.70 -5.88 -9.86
N LYS A 130 -20.86 -6.01 -10.89
CA LYS A 130 -21.28 -6.14 -12.28
C LYS A 130 -22.20 -7.34 -12.50
N LYS A 131 -21.93 -8.50 -11.92
CA LYS A 131 -22.78 -9.68 -11.99
C LYS A 131 -24.15 -9.45 -11.33
N ILE A 132 -24.18 -8.76 -10.19
CA ILE A 132 -25.45 -8.38 -9.52
C ILE A 132 -26.26 -7.42 -10.39
N GLU A 133 -25.61 -6.46 -11.06
CA GLU A 133 -26.29 -5.54 -11.99
C GLU A 133 -26.88 -6.27 -13.21
N MET A 134 -26.24 -7.36 -13.66
CA MET A 134 -26.74 -8.24 -14.72
C MET A 134 -27.95 -9.09 -14.26
N GLY A 135 -28.38 -8.98 -13.01
CA GLY A 135 -29.57 -9.65 -12.46
C GLY A 135 -29.32 -10.99 -11.80
N GLN A 136 -28.07 -11.37 -11.55
CA GLN A 136 -27.76 -12.58 -10.79
C GLN A 136 -28.10 -12.43 -9.31
N SER A 137 -28.40 -13.56 -8.64
CA SER A 137 -28.53 -13.61 -7.20
C SER A 137 -27.20 -13.25 -6.53
N ARG A 138 -27.24 -12.69 -5.30
CA ARG A 138 -26.01 -12.27 -4.58
C ARG A 138 -25.00 -13.42 -4.46
N LEU A 139 -25.47 -14.62 -4.09
CA LEU A 139 -24.61 -15.77 -3.88
C LEU A 139 -23.97 -16.23 -5.20
N SER A 140 -24.78 -16.36 -6.26
CA SER A 140 -24.30 -16.74 -7.59
C SER A 140 -23.29 -15.71 -8.12
N ALA A 141 -23.60 -14.41 -8.00
CA ALA A 141 -22.71 -13.33 -8.42
C ALA A 141 -21.37 -13.33 -7.67
N CYS A 142 -21.38 -13.65 -6.36
CA CYS A 142 -20.14 -13.77 -5.59
C CYS A 142 -19.30 -14.96 -6.04
N VAL A 143 -19.91 -16.13 -6.25
CA VAL A 143 -19.17 -17.33 -6.68
C VAL A 143 -18.61 -17.16 -8.10
N GLU A 144 -19.44 -16.77 -9.06
CA GLU A 144 -19.01 -16.60 -10.45
C GLU A 144 -18.04 -15.42 -10.62
N GLY A 145 -18.37 -14.29 -9.98
CA GLY A 145 -17.50 -13.09 -10.03
C GLY A 145 -16.13 -13.36 -9.45
N SER A 146 -16.05 -14.07 -8.32
CA SER A 146 -14.76 -14.44 -7.72
C SER A 146 -13.98 -15.41 -8.61
N ARG A 147 -14.66 -16.39 -9.21
CA ARG A 147 -14.03 -17.36 -10.11
C ARG A 147 -13.39 -16.71 -11.34
N GLU A 148 -14.06 -15.70 -11.92
CA GLU A 148 -13.55 -15.02 -13.11
C GLU A 148 -12.26 -14.23 -12.84
N VAL A 149 -12.13 -13.59 -11.67
CA VAL A 149 -10.95 -12.77 -11.35
C VAL A 149 -9.89 -13.50 -10.53
N PHE A 150 -10.16 -14.74 -10.11
CA PHE A 150 -9.26 -15.53 -9.27
C PHE A 150 -7.85 -15.62 -9.86
N PHE A 151 -7.73 -16.08 -11.11
CA PHE A 151 -6.42 -16.22 -11.76
C PHE A 151 -5.73 -14.88 -11.98
N ALA A 152 -6.48 -13.80 -12.26
CA ALA A 152 -5.91 -12.47 -12.42
C ALA A 152 -5.27 -11.99 -11.10
N ILE A 153 -5.99 -12.08 -9.98
CA ILE A 153 -5.51 -11.65 -8.67
C ILE A 153 -4.31 -12.50 -8.23
N VAL A 154 -4.39 -13.83 -8.35
CA VAL A 154 -3.27 -14.70 -7.97
C VAL A 154 -2.03 -14.43 -8.85
N SER A 155 -2.21 -14.29 -10.16
CA SER A 155 -1.10 -14.03 -11.08
C SER A 155 -0.41 -12.68 -10.80
N THR A 156 -1.18 -11.61 -10.58
CA THR A 156 -0.62 -10.29 -10.24
C THR A 156 0.14 -10.35 -8.92
N SER A 157 -0.39 -11.01 -7.91
CA SER A 157 0.26 -11.16 -6.61
C SER A 157 1.55 -11.98 -6.71
N VAL A 158 1.54 -13.09 -7.46
CA VAL A 158 2.76 -13.89 -7.68
C VAL A 158 3.83 -13.09 -8.41
N VAL A 159 3.47 -12.33 -9.43
CA VAL A 159 4.42 -11.46 -10.16
C VAL A 159 4.99 -10.39 -9.22
N LEU A 160 4.16 -9.71 -8.43
CA LEU A 160 4.63 -8.71 -7.47
C LEU A 160 5.57 -9.32 -6.43
N ILE A 161 5.21 -10.44 -5.83
CA ILE A 161 6.07 -11.16 -4.87
C ILE A 161 7.41 -11.54 -5.54
N SER A 162 7.40 -12.03 -6.77
CA SER A 162 8.60 -12.43 -7.50
C SER A 162 9.57 -11.26 -7.73
N ILE A 163 9.08 -10.04 -7.85
CA ILE A 163 9.92 -8.83 -7.98
C ILE A 163 10.66 -8.52 -6.68
N PHE A 164 10.03 -8.77 -5.51
CA PHE A 164 10.62 -8.46 -4.22
C PHE A 164 11.52 -9.59 -3.66
N ILE A 165 11.33 -10.85 -4.08
CA ILE A 165 12.15 -11.98 -3.63
C ILE A 165 13.67 -11.76 -3.82
N PRO A 166 14.18 -11.28 -4.97
CA PRO A 166 15.62 -11.07 -5.15
C PRO A 166 16.23 -10.08 -4.16
N ILE A 167 15.45 -9.15 -3.63
CA ILE A 167 15.90 -8.13 -2.67
C ILE A 167 16.31 -8.77 -1.34
N ILE A 168 15.69 -9.90 -0.96
CA ILE A 168 16.01 -10.64 0.28
C ILE A 168 17.43 -11.24 0.23
N PHE A 169 17.97 -11.49 -0.96
CA PHE A 169 19.29 -12.10 -1.16
C PHE A 169 20.40 -11.07 -1.35
N LEU A 170 20.13 -9.79 -1.17
CA LEU A 170 21.16 -8.75 -1.22
C LEU A 170 22.14 -8.92 -0.03
N GLU A 171 23.43 -8.65 -0.28
CA GLU A 171 24.46 -8.68 0.74
C GLU A 171 24.96 -7.28 1.08
N GLY A 172 25.36 -7.06 2.34
CA GLY A 172 25.91 -5.79 2.83
C GLY A 172 25.10 -5.17 3.96
N ASP A 173 25.60 -4.08 4.54
CA ASP A 173 24.97 -3.44 5.71
C ASP A 173 23.63 -2.80 5.40
N THR A 174 23.48 -2.25 4.20
CA THR A 174 22.19 -1.68 3.73
C THR A 174 21.22 -2.76 3.28
N ALA A 175 21.68 -3.96 2.97
CA ALA A 175 20.85 -5.08 2.52
C ALA A 175 19.77 -5.44 3.57
N LYS A 176 20.10 -5.39 4.86
CA LYS A 176 19.15 -5.68 5.95
C LYS A 176 17.95 -4.73 5.96
N LEU A 177 18.16 -3.47 5.59
CA LEU A 177 17.07 -2.49 5.50
C LEU A 177 16.12 -2.84 4.35
N PHE A 178 16.69 -3.24 3.21
CA PHE A 178 15.90 -3.67 2.04
C PHE A 178 15.24 -5.03 2.24
N GLU A 179 15.87 -5.94 2.99
CA GLU A 179 15.27 -7.22 3.39
C GLU A 179 14.00 -7.01 4.20
N GLU A 180 14.04 -6.17 5.26
CA GLU A 180 12.87 -5.84 6.07
C GLU A 180 11.74 -5.22 5.23
N LEU A 181 12.09 -4.32 4.31
CA LEU A 181 11.15 -3.71 3.37
C LEU A 181 10.52 -4.76 2.46
N ALA A 182 11.34 -5.62 1.81
CA ALA A 182 10.87 -6.63 0.88
C ALA A 182 9.96 -7.67 1.57
N VAL A 183 10.36 -8.17 2.73
CA VAL A 183 9.55 -9.13 3.50
C VAL A 183 8.22 -8.52 3.94
N THR A 184 8.22 -7.25 4.34
CA THR A 184 6.97 -6.55 4.68
C THR A 184 6.03 -6.46 3.49
N ILE A 185 6.55 -6.08 2.31
CA ILE A 185 5.75 -5.98 1.08
C ILE A 185 5.21 -7.34 0.67
N ILE A 186 6.05 -8.37 0.67
CA ILE A 186 5.65 -9.76 0.35
C ILE A 186 4.54 -10.22 1.29
N GLY A 187 4.68 -10.00 2.59
CA GLY A 187 3.67 -10.34 3.58
C GLY A 187 2.34 -9.60 3.34
N ALA A 188 2.41 -8.30 3.04
CA ALA A 188 1.22 -7.51 2.75
C ALA A 188 0.48 -7.99 1.51
N ILE A 189 1.19 -8.27 0.41
CA ILE A 189 0.61 -8.80 -0.83
C ILE A 189 0.01 -10.18 -0.59
N PHE A 190 0.72 -11.06 0.10
CA PHE A 190 0.25 -12.42 0.39
C PHE A 190 -1.07 -12.41 1.17
N PHE A 191 -1.15 -11.65 2.26
CA PHE A 191 -2.39 -11.55 3.04
C PHE A 191 -3.49 -10.78 2.30
N SER A 192 -3.15 -9.76 1.51
CA SER A 192 -4.11 -9.07 0.65
C SER A 192 -4.80 -10.05 -0.29
N THR A 193 -4.02 -10.88 -0.96
CA THR A 193 -4.55 -11.89 -1.89
C THR A 193 -5.52 -12.84 -1.19
N ILE A 194 -5.14 -13.39 -0.03
CA ILE A 194 -6.02 -14.30 0.73
C ILE A 194 -7.31 -13.58 1.14
N ILE A 195 -7.21 -12.37 1.66
CA ILE A 195 -8.35 -11.59 2.13
C ILE A 195 -9.25 -11.17 0.97
N SER A 196 -8.67 -10.77 -0.16
CA SER A 196 -9.44 -10.41 -1.35
C SER A 196 -10.18 -11.59 -1.95
N LEU A 197 -9.61 -12.80 -1.89
CA LEU A 197 -10.24 -14.01 -2.40
C LEU A 197 -11.25 -14.65 -1.44
N THR A 198 -11.19 -14.35 -0.15
CA THR A 198 -12.05 -14.97 0.87
C THR A 198 -13.01 -13.97 1.52
N LEU A 199 -12.47 -12.97 2.20
CA LEU A 199 -13.26 -12.00 2.97
C LEU A 199 -14.08 -11.07 2.07
N THR A 200 -13.49 -10.59 0.96
CA THR A 200 -14.19 -9.66 0.05
C THR A 200 -15.46 -10.28 -0.54
N PRO A 201 -15.46 -11.50 -1.13
CA PRO A 201 -16.70 -12.13 -1.62
C PRO A 201 -17.70 -12.39 -0.50
N MET A 202 -17.23 -12.79 0.68
CA MET A 202 -18.11 -13.01 1.83
C MET A 202 -18.82 -11.71 2.25
N LEU A 203 -18.11 -10.59 2.34
CA LEU A 203 -18.70 -9.28 2.63
C LEU A 203 -19.63 -8.82 1.51
N CYS A 204 -19.27 -9.04 0.24
CA CYS A 204 -20.14 -8.75 -0.90
C CYS A 204 -21.48 -9.47 -0.82
N SER A 205 -21.48 -10.75 -0.46
CA SER A 205 -22.70 -11.55 -0.35
C SER A 205 -23.68 -11.04 0.72
N ARG A 206 -23.13 -10.40 1.78
CA ARG A 206 -23.94 -9.88 2.91
C ARG A 206 -24.33 -8.42 2.76
N ILE A 207 -23.44 -7.58 2.23
CA ILE A 207 -23.57 -6.12 2.26
C ILE A 207 -24.17 -5.56 0.96
N LEU A 208 -23.86 -6.15 -0.21
CA LEU A 208 -24.34 -5.64 -1.49
C LEU A 208 -25.85 -5.79 -1.65
N ASN A 209 -26.48 -4.79 -2.26
CA ASN A 209 -27.91 -4.79 -2.48
C ASN A 209 -28.23 -5.14 -3.96
N THR A 210 -29.28 -5.96 -4.16
CA THR A 210 -29.73 -6.41 -5.50
C THR A 210 -30.56 -5.36 -6.27
N LYS A 211 -30.74 -4.16 -5.74
CA LYS A 211 -31.50 -3.13 -6.45
C LYS A 211 -30.70 -2.66 -7.68
N LYS A 212 -31.26 -2.89 -8.86
CA LYS A 212 -30.76 -2.33 -10.13
C LYS A 212 -30.56 -0.81 -9.99
N ARG A 213 -29.33 -0.39 -10.03
CA ARG A 213 -28.99 1.02 -10.16
C ARG A 213 -28.68 1.28 -11.65
N ILE A 214 -29.44 2.15 -12.28
CA ILE A 214 -29.16 2.62 -13.63
C ILE A 214 -27.82 3.34 -13.56
N SER A 215 -26.79 2.72 -14.11
CA SER A 215 -25.44 3.30 -14.16
C SER A 215 -25.47 4.58 -15.00
N LYS A 216 -25.32 5.73 -14.35
CA LYS A 216 -25.11 7.02 -15.03
C LYS A 216 -23.70 7.15 -15.65
N SER A 217 -22.88 6.11 -15.58
CA SER A 217 -21.52 6.09 -16.11
C SER A 217 -21.45 5.98 -17.65
N ALA A 218 -22.57 5.72 -18.30
CA ALA A 218 -22.65 5.51 -19.75
C ALA A 218 -22.04 6.66 -20.60
N ARG A 219 -21.98 7.89 -20.07
CA ARG A 219 -21.41 9.02 -20.84
C ARG A 219 -19.88 8.95 -20.93
N ILE A 220 -19.20 8.60 -19.82
CA ILE A 220 -17.73 8.48 -19.77
C ILE A 220 -17.32 7.24 -20.58
N GLU A 221 -18.00 6.13 -20.39
CA GLU A 221 -17.80 4.88 -21.12
C GLU A 221 -18.00 5.06 -22.62
N ASN A 222 -19.07 5.72 -23.06
CA ASN A 222 -19.32 6.01 -24.46
C ASN A 222 -18.25 6.94 -25.07
N THR A 223 -17.75 7.91 -24.31
CA THR A 223 -16.65 8.77 -24.76
C THR A 223 -15.37 7.97 -24.92
N TYR A 224 -15.02 7.12 -23.94
CA TYR A 224 -13.88 6.22 -24.02
C TYR A 224 -13.98 5.28 -25.24
N ILE A 225 -15.13 4.64 -25.45
CA ILE A 225 -15.37 3.75 -26.61
C ILE A 225 -15.21 4.49 -27.92
N LYS A 226 -15.69 5.75 -28.03
CA LYS A 226 -15.50 6.57 -29.23
C LYS A 226 -14.03 6.88 -29.50
N ILE A 227 -13.27 7.27 -28.47
CA ILE A 227 -11.83 7.53 -28.56
C ILE A 227 -11.10 6.26 -28.95
N LEU A 228 -11.40 5.13 -28.30
CA LEU A 228 -10.79 3.84 -28.56
C LEU A 228 -11.03 3.40 -30.02
N LYS A 229 -12.28 3.46 -30.50
CA LYS A 229 -12.61 3.15 -31.89
C LYS A 229 -11.87 4.05 -32.88
N TYR A 230 -11.75 5.34 -32.59
CA TYR A 230 -10.99 6.30 -33.41
C TYR A 230 -9.50 5.93 -33.47
N LEU A 231 -8.88 5.59 -32.31
CA LEU A 231 -7.48 5.20 -32.23
C LEU A 231 -7.20 3.88 -32.95
N ILE A 232 -8.07 2.87 -32.77
CA ILE A 232 -7.93 1.56 -33.44
C ILE A 232 -8.02 1.72 -34.95
N ASN A 233 -8.92 2.59 -35.49
CA ASN A 233 -9.06 2.80 -36.90
C ASN A 233 -7.90 3.61 -37.54
N LYS A 234 -7.18 4.41 -36.74
CA LYS A 234 -6.04 5.23 -37.23
C LYS A 234 -4.69 4.65 -36.78
N ARG A 235 -4.33 3.49 -37.33
CA ARG A 235 -3.04 2.81 -37.03
C ARG A 235 -1.83 3.73 -37.19
N LEU A 236 -1.84 4.64 -38.18
CA LEU A 236 -0.73 5.57 -38.42
C LEU A 236 -0.51 6.55 -37.25
N PHE A 237 -1.58 7.00 -36.59
CA PHE A 237 -1.47 7.87 -35.41
C PHE A 237 -0.83 7.17 -34.22
N PHE A 238 -1.08 5.87 -34.06
CA PHE A 238 -0.48 5.06 -33.01
C PHE A 238 1.05 4.92 -33.20
N TYR A 239 1.50 4.62 -34.43
CA TYR A 239 2.93 4.57 -34.73
C TYR A 239 3.62 5.92 -34.54
N PHE A 240 2.96 7.03 -34.92
CA PHE A 240 3.48 8.36 -34.73
C PHE A 240 3.63 8.72 -33.24
N ALA A 241 2.64 8.37 -32.40
CA ALA A 241 2.71 8.57 -30.95
C ALA A 241 3.87 7.78 -30.32
N ILE A 242 4.07 6.51 -30.72
CA ILE A 242 5.21 5.70 -30.23
C ILE A 242 6.54 6.34 -30.63
N ILE A 243 6.70 6.78 -31.87
CA ILE A 243 7.92 7.42 -32.34
C ILE A 243 8.21 8.69 -31.54
N ILE A 244 7.20 9.52 -31.24
CA ILE A 244 7.37 10.72 -30.42
C ILE A 244 7.86 10.35 -29.00
N VAL A 245 7.27 9.34 -28.37
CA VAL A 245 7.68 8.90 -27.03
C VAL A 245 9.11 8.41 -27.04
N ILE A 246 9.49 7.58 -28.01
CA ILE A 246 10.85 7.05 -28.12
C ILE A 246 11.87 8.19 -28.37
N THR A 247 11.58 9.08 -29.32
CA THR A 247 12.49 10.19 -29.65
C THR A 247 12.63 11.18 -28.49
N SER A 248 11.56 11.51 -27.80
CA SER A 248 11.62 12.36 -26.60
C SER A 248 12.41 11.72 -25.46
N SER A 249 12.25 10.41 -25.24
CA SER A 249 13.00 9.66 -24.23
C SER A 249 14.49 9.63 -24.55
N LEU A 250 14.86 9.40 -25.81
CA LEU A 250 16.26 9.41 -26.25
C LEU A 250 16.89 10.81 -26.13
N MET A 251 16.17 11.87 -26.47
CA MET A 251 16.64 13.25 -26.29
C MET A 251 16.88 13.58 -24.80
N LEU A 252 15.97 13.18 -23.93
CA LEU A 252 16.12 13.38 -22.49
C LEU A 252 17.32 12.59 -21.94
N TYR A 253 17.48 11.34 -22.37
CA TYR A 253 18.62 10.50 -21.97
C TYR A 253 19.96 11.14 -22.39
N GLN A 254 20.09 11.62 -23.63
CA GLN A 254 21.29 12.31 -24.10
C GLN A 254 21.56 13.61 -23.31
N LYS A 255 20.51 14.36 -22.97
CA LYS A 255 20.66 15.59 -22.18
C LYS A 255 21.17 15.30 -20.76
N ILE A 256 20.67 14.24 -20.13
CA ILE A 256 21.09 13.80 -18.80
C ILE A 256 22.53 13.26 -18.85
N SER A 257 22.87 12.41 -19.83
CA SER A 257 24.23 11.88 -20.01
C SER A 257 25.25 12.99 -20.21
N ASN A 258 24.95 14.00 -21.03
CA ASN A 258 25.82 15.16 -21.24
C ASN A 258 25.97 16.04 -20.00
N PHE A 259 24.96 16.09 -19.11
CA PHE A 259 25.05 16.80 -17.85
C PHE A 259 26.00 16.11 -16.87
N TYR A 260 25.96 14.77 -16.77
CA TYR A 260 26.87 14.00 -15.92
C TYR A 260 28.31 13.96 -16.42
N GLN A 261 28.55 14.18 -17.71
CA GLN A 261 29.94 14.23 -18.28
C GLN A 261 30.59 15.62 -18.12
N ARG A 262 29.81 16.66 -17.78
CA ARG A 262 30.32 18.04 -17.62
C ARG A 262 30.60 18.44 -16.18
N HIS A 263 30.23 17.60 -15.22
CA HIS A 263 30.47 17.74 -13.78
C HIS A 263 31.14 16.48 -13.22
#